data_3ddd3b42dfad82c5eb92fca42de3dc33
#
_entry.id   3ddd3b42dfad82c5eb92fca42de3dc33
#
_cell.length_a   1.000
_cell.length_b   1.000
_cell.length_c   1.000
_cell.angle_alpha   90.00
_cell.angle_beta   90.00
_cell.angle_gamma   90.00
#
_symmetry.space_group_name_H-M   'P 1'
#
loop_
_entity.id
_entity.type
_entity.pdbx_description
1 polymer ?
#
loop_
_entity_poly.entity_id
_entity_poly.type
_entity_poly.pdbx_seq_one_letter_code
_entity_poly.pdbx_strand_id
1 'polypeptide(L)'
;ILALTTILTALPITSVQAAETQYWTESAERVGHVEHLMNDGTIKSTFNEGHMRVEGETAYCVDINTGFKNGYKTRHDASASMSADQIEDVALSLEYMKQYAVSHSNLSANQAYLLEQCLVWQRLSEHLGWQCDNVRVVYSEISQDIQNEVYAGAKSFVKTNKGRYKCGGYIYTGEGQDIGQFWAELNVGNAKVKKTT
;
A
#
# COMPACT_ATOMS: atom_id res chain seq x y z
N ILE A 1 21.84 -13.47 -70.74
CA ILE A 1 21.00 -12.79 -69.71
C ILE A 1 21.38 -13.42 -68.38
N LEU A 2 22.18 -12.68 -67.56
CA LEU A 2 22.52 -13.07 -66.20
C LEU A 2 21.46 -12.53 -65.25
N ALA A 3 20.76 -13.39 -64.52
CA ALA A 3 19.86 -13.00 -63.46
C ALA A 3 20.67 -12.84 -62.16
N LEU A 4 20.70 -11.60 -61.66
CA LEU A 4 21.32 -11.26 -60.36
C LEU A 4 20.32 -11.48 -59.26
N THR A 5 20.49 -12.59 -58.47
CA THR A 5 19.65 -12.89 -57.35
C THR A 5 20.20 -12.16 -56.11
N THR A 6 19.57 -11.11 -55.67
CA THR A 6 19.88 -10.39 -54.40
C THR A 6 19.34 -11.17 -53.23
N ILE A 7 20.21 -11.78 -52.44
CA ILE A 7 19.88 -12.42 -51.16
C ILE A 7 19.79 -11.30 -50.12
N LEU A 8 18.57 -10.96 -49.71
CA LEU A 8 18.32 -10.06 -48.57
C LEU A 8 18.49 -10.85 -47.29
N THR A 9 19.63 -10.74 -46.62
CA THR A 9 19.85 -11.30 -45.29
C THR A 9 19.13 -10.39 -44.29
N ALA A 10 18.01 -10.86 -43.76
CA ALA A 10 17.36 -10.22 -42.62
C ALA A 10 18.25 -10.38 -41.38
N LEU A 11 18.79 -9.27 -40.86
CA LEU A 11 19.48 -9.24 -39.58
C LEU A 11 18.44 -9.48 -38.48
N PRO A 12 18.73 -10.33 -37.48
CA PRO A 12 17.84 -10.50 -36.35
C PRO A 12 17.73 -9.17 -35.59
N ILE A 13 16.53 -8.62 -35.51
CA ILE A 13 16.23 -7.50 -34.62
C ILE A 13 16.25 -8.06 -33.20
N THR A 14 17.39 -7.95 -32.52
CA THR A 14 17.44 -8.17 -31.08
C THR A 14 16.66 -7.04 -30.43
N SER A 15 15.47 -7.34 -29.95
CA SER A 15 14.73 -6.41 -29.08
C SER A 15 15.57 -6.17 -27.83
N VAL A 16 16.16 -4.99 -27.73
CA VAL A 16 16.75 -4.54 -26.45
C VAL A 16 15.58 -4.32 -25.51
N GLN A 17 15.35 -5.30 -24.65
CA GLN A 17 14.40 -5.14 -23.56
C GLN A 17 14.94 -4.04 -22.65
N ALA A 18 14.22 -2.94 -22.49
CA ALA A 18 14.62 -1.89 -21.58
C ALA A 18 14.75 -2.51 -20.18
N ALA A 19 15.87 -2.27 -19.50
CA ALA A 19 16.05 -2.75 -18.13
C ALA A 19 14.93 -2.16 -17.28
N GLU A 20 14.23 -3.01 -16.50
CA GLU A 20 13.22 -2.57 -15.56
C GLU A 20 13.86 -1.67 -14.51
N THR A 21 13.22 -0.53 -14.22
CA THR A 21 13.71 0.40 -13.20
C THR A 21 13.60 -0.26 -11.83
N GLN A 22 14.71 -0.35 -11.13
CA GLN A 22 14.80 -0.92 -9.80
C GLN A 22 14.77 0.21 -8.75
N TYR A 23 14.09 -0.02 -7.64
CA TYR A 23 13.92 0.90 -6.52
C TYR A 23 14.50 0.28 -5.25
N TRP A 24 15.31 1.05 -4.52
CA TRP A 24 15.84 0.60 -3.24
C TRP A 24 14.73 0.56 -2.19
N THR A 25 14.61 -0.56 -1.51
CA THR A 25 13.65 -0.76 -0.43
C THR A 25 14.37 -1.16 0.85
N GLU A 26 13.92 -0.58 1.95
CA GLU A 26 14.49 -0.83 3.27
C GLU A 26 13.38 -0.86 4.34
N SER A 27 13.63 -1.59 5.41
CA SER A 27 12.90 -1.46 6.65
C SER A 27 13.81 -0.79 7.67
N ALA A 28 13.37 0.33 8.19
CA ALA A 28 14.05 1.02 9.27
C ALA A 28 13.92 0.22 10.58
N GLU A 29 14.46 0.78 11.67
CA GLU A 29 14.34 0.22 13.00
C GLU A 29 12.90 -0.19 13.33
N ARG A 30 12.79 -1.18 14.22
CA ARG A 30 11.52 -1.64 14.77
C ARG A 30 10.70 -0.46 15.32
N VAL A 31 9.47 -0.33 14.87
CA VAL A 31 8.55 0.72 15.29
C VAL A 31 7.51 0.22 16.28
N GLY A 32 7.28 -1.09 16.38
CA GLY A 32 6.35 -1.66 17.33
C GLY A 32 6.09 -3.16 17.16
N HIS A 33 5.05 -3.65 17.84
CA HIS A 33 4.61 -5.04 17.77
C HIS A 33 3.19 -5.12 17.27
N VAL A 34 2.93 -6.10 16.41
CA VAL A 34 1.61 -6.36 15.84
C VAL A 34 1.23 -7.81 16.09
N GLU A 35 0.00 -8.04 16.47
CA GLU A 35 -0.64 -9.35 16.50
C GLU A 35 -1.57 -9.52 15.31
N HIS A 36 -1.50 -10.68 14.72
CA HIS A 36 -2.37 -11.17 13.68
C HIS A 36 -3.41 -12.09 14.31
N LEU A 37 -4.69 -11.72 14.20
CA LEU A 37 -5.79 -12.44 14.83
C LEU A 37 -6.59 -13.23 13.79
N MET A 38 -7.03 -14.41 14.19
CA MET A 38 -8.04 -15.18 13.47
C MET A 38 -9.44 -14.64 13.79
N ASN A 39 -10.43 -15.00 12.97
CA ASN A 39 -11.84 -14.59 13.14
C ASN A 39 -12.43 -14.96 14.50
N ASP A 40 -11.93 -16.02 15.13
CA ASP A 40 -12.33 -16.46 16.47
C ASP A 40 -11.61 -15.70 17.59
N GLY A 41 -10.74 -14.72 17.23
CA GLY A 41 -9.94 -13.92 18.16
C GLY A 41 -8.66 -14.60 18.65
N THR A 42 -8.35 -15.81 18.19
CA THR A 42 -7.07 -16.46 18.54
C THR A 42 -5.91 -15.78 17.81
N ILE A 43 -4.74 -15.76 18.48
CA ILE A 43 -3.52 -15.17 17.93
C ILE A 43 -2.89 -16.18 16.96
N LYS A 44 -2.79 -15.81 15.67
CA LYS A 44 -2.08 -16.59 14.67
C LYS A 44 -0.58 -16.38 14.77
N SER A 45 -0.15 -15.14 14.93
CA SER A 45 1.26 -14.77 15.03
C SER A 45 1.42 -13.40 15.70
N THR A 46 2.57 -13.20 16.31
CA THR A 46 3.03 -11.91 16.84
C THR A 46 4.39 -11.61 16.21
N PHE A 47 4.57 -10.41 15.71
CA PHE A 47 5.82 -10.02 15.06
C PHE A 47 6.18 -8.56 15.31
N ASN A 48 7.45 -8.26 15.08
CA ASN A 48 7.95 -6.90 15.14
C ASN A 48 7.75 -6.24 13.78
N GLU A 49 7.17 -5.06 13.79
CA GLU A 49 7.03 -4.25 12.58
C GLU A 49 8.15 -3.23 12.49
N GLY A 50 8.70 -3.06 11.30
CA GLY A 50 9.65 -2.02 10.96
C GLY A 50 9.03 -1.02 10.00
N HIS A 51 9.47 0.24 10.04
CA HIS A 51 9.00 1.25 9.10
C HIS A 51 9.59 0.99 7.71
N MET A 52 8.78 0.53 6.78
CA MET A 52 9.20 0.23 5.41
C MET A 52 9.26 1.48 4.56
N ARG A 53 10.26 1.53 3.68
CA ARG A 53 10.48 2.66 2.78
C ARG A 53 10.91 2.20 1.40
N VAL A 54 10.56 3.01 0.40
CA VAL A 54 11.05 2.94 -0.97
C VAL A 54 11.70 4.27 -1.30
N GLU A 55 13.00 4.28 -1.62
CA GLU A 55 13.76 5.51 -1.88
C GLU A 55 13.58 6.56 -0.76
N GLY A 56 13.48 6.09 0.50
CA GLY A 56 13.26 6.95 1.67
C GLY A 56 11.81 7.32 1.98
N GLU A 57 10.88 7.11 1.06
CA GLU A 57 9.45 7.41 1.24
C GLU A 57 8.71 6.23 1.88
N THR A 58 7.73 6.51 2.74
CA THR A 58 6.93 5.50 3.45
C THR A 58 6.26 4.53 2.48
N ALA A 59 6.36 3.25 2.78
CA ALA A 59 5.68 2.16 2.11
C ALA A 59 5.10 1.18 3.14
N TYR A 60 4.20 0.32 2.70
CA TYR A 60 3.46 -0.61 3.55
C TYR A 60 3.61 -2.04 3.05
N CYS A 61 3.71 -2.98 3.97
CA CYS A 61 3.62 -4.39 3.64
C CYS A 61 2.24 -4.72 3.04
N VAL A 62 2.25 -5.39 1.90
CA VAL A 62 1.03 -5.91 1.27
C VAL A 62 0.99 -7.44 1.26
N ASP A 63 2.03 -8.09 1.79
CA ASP A 63 2.15 -9.54 1.94
C ASP A 63 2.56 -9.90 3.38
N ILE A 64 1.59 -10.05 4.27
CA ILE A 64 1.79 -10.31 5.70
C ILE A 64 2.43 -11.68 6.01
N ASN A 65 2.48 -12.60 5.06
CA ASN A 65 2.99 -13.95 5.30
C ASN A 65 4.47 -14.10 4.95
N THR A 66 5.10 -13.09 4.36
CA THR A 66 6.48 -13.12 3.89
C THR A 66 7.34 -12.13 4.68
N GLY A 67 8.52 -12.53 5.13
CA GLY A 67 9.44 -11.65 5.84
C GLY A 67 10.07 -10.61 4.92
N PHE A 68 10.23 -9.38 5.43
CA PHE A 68 10.87 -8.30 4.68
C PHE A 68 12.37 -8.56 4.48
N LYS A 69 12.86 -8.19 3.30
CA LYS A 69 14.30 -8.14 2.98
C LYS A 69 14.61 -6.80 2.33
N ASN A 70 15.64 -6.12 2.83
CA ASN A 70 16.20 -4.94 2.18
C ASN A 70 16.75 -5.31 0.80
N GLY A 71 16.57 -4.44 -0.17
CA GLY A 71 17.11 -4.68 -1.51
C GLY A 71 16.37 -3.92 -2.61
N TYR A 72 16.81 -4.16 -3.82
CA TYR A 72 16.15 -3.60 -4.99
C TYR A 72 14.92 -4.40 -5.39
N LYS A 73 13.84 -3.68 -5.71
CA LYS A 73 12.57 -4.23 -6.15
C LYS A 73 12.10 -3.56 -7.44
N THR A 74 11.34 -4.29 -8.23
CA THR A 74 10.69 -3.78 -9.44
C THR A 74 9.35 -3.15 -9.09
N ARG A 75 9.09 -1.95 -9.61
CA ARG A 75 7.82 -1.23 -9.43
C ARG A 75 6.80 -1.62 -10.48
N HIS A 76 5.60 -1.94 -10.05
CA HIS A 76 4.42 -2.15 -10.88
C HIS A 76 3.31 -1.19 -10.48
N ASP A 77 2.45 -0.82 -11.43
CA ASP A 77 1.18 -0.17 -11.09
C ASP A 77 0.34 -1.14 -10.25
N ALA A 78 -0.28 -0.65 -9.17
CA ALA A 78 -1.06 -1.50 -8.27
C ALA A 78 -2.23 -2.19 -9.01
N SER A 79 -2.76 -1.60 -10.07
CA SER A 79 -3.82 -2.19 -10.89
C SER A 79 -3.41 -3.46 -11.64
N ALA A 80 -2.12 -3.77 -11.69
CA ALA A 80 -1.64 -5.04 -12.27
C ALA A 80 -1.97 -6.26 -11.38
N SER A 81 -2.15 -6.06 -10.07
CA SER A 81 -2.39 -7.14 -9.09
C SER A 81 -3.57 -6.91 -8.15
N MET A 82 -4.12 -5.70 -8.11
CA MET A 82 -5.20 -5.30 -7.23
C MET A 82 -6.38 -4.74 -8.05
N SER A 83 -7.60 -4.99 -7.58
CA SER A 83 -8.78 -4.34 -8.17
C SER A 83 -8.84 -2.84 -7.81
N ALA A 84 -9.60 -2.07 -8.59
CA ALA A 84 -9.82 -0.66 -8.31
C ALA A 84 -10.42 -0.42 -6.91
N ASP A 85 -11.36 -1.29 -6.47
CA ASP A 85 -11.95 -1.23 -5.13
C ASP A 85 -10.91 -1.46 -4.03
N GLN A 86 -9.99 -2.42 -4.20
CA GLN A 86 -8.92 -2.66 -3.22
C GLN A 86 -7.99 -1.46 -3.10
N ILE A 87 -7.58 -0.90 -4.24
CA ILE A 87 -6.70 0.29 -4.27
C ILE A 87 -7.41 1.47 -3.61
N GLU A 88 -8.69 1.69 -3.92
CA GLU A 88 -9.47 2.78 -3.34
C GLU A 88 -9.65 2.61 -1.83
N ASP A 89 -10.01 1.41 -1.36
CA ASP A 89 -10.20 1.13 0.06
C ASP A 89 -8.92 1.34 0.88
N VAL A 90 -7.76 0.91 0.37
CA VAL A 90 -6.46 1.14 1.02
C VAL A 90 -6.10 2.63 0.99
N ALA A 91 -6.15 3.27 -0.18
CA ALA A 91 -5.76 4.67 -0.35
C ALA A 91 -6.61 5.62 0.51
N LEU A 92 -7.93 5.41 0.57
CA LEU A 92 -8.84 6.20 1.41
C LEU A 92 -8.62 5.95 2.90
N SER A 93 -8.28 4.72 3.31
CA SER A 93 -7.95 4.43 4.70
C SER A 93 -6.67 5.15 5.16
N LEU A 94 -5.66 5.21 4.31
CA LEU A 94 -4.43 5.97 4.56
C LEU A 94 -4.70 7.49 4.57
N GLU A 95 -5.53 7.99 3.66
CA GLU A 95 -5.92 9.40 3.66
C GLU A 95 -6.69 9.77 4.94
N TYR A 96 -7.60 8.90 5.42
CA TYR A 96 -8.23 9.07 6.72
C TYR A 96 -7.21 9.15 7.85
N MET A 97 -6.24 8.23 7.91
CA MET A 97 -5.24 8.19 8.97
C MET A 97 -4.37 9.45 8.98
N LYS A 98 -4.01 9.94 7.80
CA LYS A 98 -3.30 11.22 7.66
C LYS A 98 -4.08 12.39 8.28
N GLN A 99 -5.40 12.47 8.02
CA GLN A 99 -6.27 13.50 8.61
C GLN A 99 -6.44 13.29 10.12
N TYR A 100 -6.57 12.04 10.56
CA TYR A 100 -6.67 11.68 11.98
C TYR A 100 -5.41 12.07 12.75
N ALA A 101 -4.22 11.78 12.24
CA ALA A 101 -2.95 12.12 12.88
C ALA A 101 -2.75 13.64 13.05
N VAL A 102 -3.22 14.44 12.10
CA VAL A 102 -3.19 15.92 12.21
C VAL A 102 -4.05 16.41 13.38
N SER A 103 -5.21 15.78 13.62
CA SER A 103 -6.12 16.17 14.71
C SER A 103 -5.75 15.54 16.07
N HIS A 104 -4.86 14.56 16.10
CA HIS A 104 -4.42 13.81 17.28
C HIS A 104 -2.89 13.91 17.43
N SER A 105 -2.41 15.10 17.76
CA SER A 105 -0.98 15.43 17.85
C SER A 105 -0.20 14.67 18.95
N ASN A 106 -0.86 13.87 19.77
CA ASN A 106 -0.24 13.00 20.76
C ASN A 106 0.26 11.66 20.19
N LEU A 107 -0.08 11.33 18.95
CA LEU A 107 0.48 10.16 18.27
C LEU A 107 1.89 10.49 17.75
N SER A 108 2.85 9.65 18.08
CA SER A 108 4.17 9.71 17.45
C SER A 108 4.11 9.23 15.99
N ALA A 109 5.10 9.59 15.18
CA ALA A 109 5.18 9.13 13.78
C ALA A 109 5.19 7.60 13.68
N ASN A 110 5.85 6.91 14.61
CA ASN A 110 5.87 5.44 14.65
C ASN A 110 4.50 4.85 14.97
N GLN A 111 3.76 5.45 15.91
CA GLN A 111 2.40 5.02 16.24
C GLN A 111 1.43 5.24 15.08
N ALA A 112 1.54 6.39 14.39
CA ALA A 112 0.76 6.65 13.19
C ALA A 112 1.04 5.60 12.10
N TYR A 113 2.32 5.32 11.83
CA TYR A 113 2.72 4.29 10.86
C TYR A 113 2.19 2.89 11.21
N LEU A 114 2.25 2.49 12.49
CA LEU A 114 1.70 1.19 12.91
C LEU A 114 0.19 1.08 12.65
N LEU A 115 -0.56 2.14 12.91
CA LEU A 115 -1.99 2.19 12.61
C LEU A 115 -2.25 2.15 11.10
N GLU A 116 -1.48 2.87 10.30
CA GLU A 116 -1.54 2.85 8.84
C GLU A 116 -1.27 1.45 8.30
N GLN A 117 -0.22 0.79 8.78
CA GLN A 117 0.11 -0.57 8.36
C GLN A 117 -1.00 -1.56 8.73
N CYS A 118 -1.57 -1.46 9.93
CA CYS A 118 -2.71 -2.28 10.33
C CYS A 118 -3.96 -2.03 9.46
N LEU A 119 -4.22 -0.77 9.08
CA LEU A 119 -5.31 -0.44 8.16
C LEU A 119 -5.10 -1.07 6.78
N VAL A 120 -3.87 -1.02 6.23
CA VAL A 120 -3.55 -1.67 4.95
C VAL A 120 -3.86 -3.15 5.02
N TRP A 121 -3.39 -3.86 6.03
CA TRP A 121 -3.66 -5.29 6.17
C TRP A 121 -5.14 -5.62 6.36
N GLN A 122 -5.88 -4.84 7.15
CA GLN A 122 -7.32 -5.04 7.31
C GLN A 122 -8.07 -4.87 6.00
N ARG A 123 -7.75 -3.84 5.22
CA ARG A 123 -8.41 -3.62 3.93
C ARG A 123 -8.06 -4.72 2.93
N LEU A 124 -6.82 -5.16 2.89
CA LEU A 124 -6.40 -6.25 2.02
C LEU A 124 -7.01 -7.59 2.46
N SER A 125 -7.13 -7.88 3.76
CA SER A 125 -7.72 -9.13 4.25
C SER A 125 -9.20 -9.25 3.88
N GLU A 126 -9.96 -8.16 3.91
CA GLU A 126 -11.36 -8.13 3.47
C GLU A 126 -11.52 -8.57 2.00
N HIS A 127 -10.54 -8.30 1.15
CA HIS A 127 -10.58 -8.62 -0.27
C HIS A 127 -9.92 -9.95 -0.63
N LEU A 128 -8.88 -10.36 0.09
CA LEU A 128 -8.07 -11.53 -0.24
C LEU A 128 -8.54 -12.82 0.44
N GLY A 129 -9.57 -12.73 1.28
CA GLY A 129 -10.07 -13.88 2.03
C GLY A 129 -9.00 -14.49 2.94
N TRP A 130 -8.09 -13.68 3.47
CA TRP A 130 -7.09 -14.14 4.43
C TRP A 130 -7.78 -14.76 5.65
N GLN A 131 -7.18 -15.80 6.19
CA GLN A 131 -7.70 -16.44 7.41
C GLN A 131 -7.64 -15.56 8.65
N CYS A 132 -7.09 -14.37 8.53
CA CYS A 132 -6.84 -13.41 9.57
C CYS A 132 -7.58 -12.12 9.26
N ASP A 133 -8.70 -11.91 9.91
CA ASP A 133 -9.58 -10.77 9.65
C ASP A 133 -9.17 -9.53 10.41
N ASN A 134 -8.25 -9.65 11.38
CA ASN A 134 -7.89 -8.55 12.24
C ASN A 134 -6.41 -8.53 12.59
N VAL A 135 -5.87 -7.33 12.63
CA VAL A 135 -4.52 -7.04 13.13
C VAL A 135 -4.62 -5.95 14.18
N ARG A 136 -3.81 -6.02 15.21
CA ARG A 136 -3.77 -5.00 16.25
C ARG A 136 -2.34 -4.72 16.70
N VAL A 137 -2.10 -3.49 17.13
CA VAL A 137 -0.88 -3.10 17.83
C VAL A 137 -0.98 -3.57 19.28
N VAL A 138 0.10 -4.12 19.83
CA VAL A 138 0.15 -4.68 21.16
C VAL A 138 1.29 -4.11 21.99
N TYR A 139 1.38 -4.54 23.24
CA TYR A 139 2.40 -4.13 24.22
C TYR A 139 2.37 -2.64 24.56
N SER A 140 1.16 -2.09 24.77
CA SER A 140 0.88 -0.73 25.28
C SER A 140 1.40 0.42 24.42
N GLU A 141 1.76 0.16 23.17
CA GLU A 141 2.21 1.22 22.25
C GLU A 141 1.05 2.14 21.83
N ILE A 142 -0.14 1.55 21.62
CA ILE A 142 -1.38 2.28 21.29
C ILE A 142 -2.55 1.59 21.99
N SER A 143 -3.37 2.35 22.72
CA SER A 143 -4.52 1.77 23.41
C SER A 143 -5.52 1.13 22.44
N GLN A 144 -6.25 0.11 22.91
CA GLN A 144 -7.27 -0.56 22.13
C GLN A 144 -8.40 0.40 21.71
N ASP A 145 -8.70 1.40 22.54
CA ASP A 145 -9.74 2.39 22.24
C ASP A 145 -9.34 3.25 21.04
N ILE A 146 -8.09 3.71 20.99
CA ILE A 146 -7.57 4.45 19.82
C ILE A 146 -7.60 3.59 18.56
N GLN A 147 -7.19 2.32 18.67
CA GLN A 147 -7.23 1.41 17.52
C GLN A 147 -8.67 1.22 17.03
N ASN A 148 -9.63 0.98 17.92
CA ASN A 148 -11.04 0.82 17.58
C ASN A 148 -11.61 2.08 16.93
N GLU A 149 -11.28 3.25 17.45
CA GLU A 149 -11.68 4.54 16.88
C GLU A 149 -11.15 4.72 15.46
N VAL A 150 -9.85 4.48 15.27
CA VAL A 150 -9.19 4.59 13.95
C VAL A 150 -9.81 3.63 12.95
N TYR A 151 -10.01 2.36 13.32
CA TYR A 151 -10.55 1.35 12.40
C TYR A 151 -12.00 1.62 12.03
N ALA A 152 -12.84 2.02 12.99
CA ALA A 152 -14.22 2.40 12.73
C ALA A 152 -14.31 3.68 11.88
N GLY A 153 -13.47 4.67 12.19
CA GLY A 153 -13.39 5.92 11.46
C GLY A 153 -12.94 5.73 10.02
N ALA A 154 -11.88 4.93 9.78
CA ALA A 154 -11.42 4.61 8.44
C ALA A 154 -12.50 3.90 7.61
N LYS A 155 -13.20 2.92 8.20
CA LYS A 155 -14.32 2.22 7.55
C LYS A 155 -15.44 3.17 7.16
N SER A 156 -15.79 4.10 8.03
CA SER A 156 -16.81 5.13 7.77
C SER A 156 -16.36 6.10 6.68
N PHE A 157 -15.10 6.54 6.74
CA PHE A 157 -14.51 7.45 5.76
C PHE A 157 -14.49 6.84 4.36
N VAL A 158 -14.03 5.61 4.22
CA VAL A 158 -14.03 4.87 2.96
C VAL A 158 -15.46 4.81 2.40
N LYS A 159 -16.43 4.34 3.20
CA LYS A 159 -17.84 4.23 2.78
C LYS A 159 -18.40 5.56 2.27
N THR A 160 -18.04 6.67 2.90
CA THR A 160 -18.59 8.01 2.58
C THR A 160 -17.90 8.65 1.38
N ASN A 161 -16.65 8.27 1.11
CA ASN A 161 -15.79 8.95 0.13
C ASN A 161 -15.50 8.13 -1.12
N LYS A 162 -16.01 6.90 -1.25
CA LYS A 162 -15.88 6.12 -2.49
C LYS A 162 -16.33 6.93 -3.71
N GLY A 163 -15.51 6.91 -4.78
CA GLY A 163 -15.74 7.66 -6.02
C GLY A 163 -15.48 9.17 -5.92
N ARG A 164 -15.16 9.71 -4.75
CA ARG A 164 -14.88 11.15 -4.57
C ARG A 164 -13.41 11.50 -4.73
N TYR A 165 -12.54 10.50 -4.67
CA TYR A 165 -11.09 10.65 -4.81
C TYR A 165 -10.61 9.91 -6.06
N LYS A 166 -9.55 10.42 -6.65
CA LYS A 166 -8.71 9.67 -7.58
C LYS A 166 -7.70 8.91 -6.74
N CYS A 167 -7.78 7.59 -6.76
CA CYS A 167 -6.91 6.72 -6.00
C CYS A 167 -5.94 5.97 -6.92
N GLY A 168 -4.76 5.66 -6.42
CA GLY A 168 -3.76 4.89 -7.13
C GLY A 168 -2.73 4.29 -6.18
N GLY A 169 -1.84 3.48 -6.72
CA GLY A 169 -0.77 2.88 -5.96
C GLY A 169 0.29 2.24 -6.84
N TYR A 170 1.42 1.93 -6.22
CA TYR A 170 2.48 1.10 -6.79
C TYR A 170 2.75 -0.09 -5.86
N ILE A 171 3.02 -1.24 -6.45
CA ILE A 171 3.51 -2.44 -5.75
C ILE A 171 4.94 -2.67 -6.18
N TYR A 172 5.80 -2.96 -5.22
CA TYR A 172 7.21 -3.23 -5.41
C TYR A 172 7.47 -4.70 -5.07
N THR A 173 7.85 -5.47 -6.09
CA THR A 173 8.06 -6.92 -6.00
C THR A 173 9.53 -7.28 -6.16
N GLY A 174 9.96 -8.34 -5.50
CA GLY A 174 11.35 -8.79 -5.53
C GLY A 174 11.62 -9.85 -4.48
N GLU A 175 12.83 -9.90 -3.95
CA GLU A 175 13.15 -10.83 -2.87
C GLU A 175 12.46 -10.39 -1.57
N GLY A 176 11.86 -11.37 -0.87
CA GLY A 176 11.12 -11.15 0.37
C GLY A 176 9.73 -10.56 0.13
N GLN A 177 9.22 -9.86 1.13
CA GLN A 177 7.88 -9.31 1.18
C GLN A 177 7.62 -8.24 0.10
N ASP A 178 6.45 -8.30 -0.53
CA ASP A 178 5.98 -7.23 -1.40
C ASP A 178 5.49 -6.04 -0.57
N ILE A 179 5.78 -4.83 -1.05
CA ILE A 179 5.41 -3.58 -0.39
C ILE A 179 4.69 -2.66 -1.35
N GLY A 180 3.82 -1.81 -0.81
CA GLY A 180 3.00 -0.90 -1.60
C GLY A 180 3.08 0.55 -1.12
N GLN A 181 2.89 1.46 -2.05
CA GLN A 181 2.63 2.88 -1.80
C GLN A 181 1.29 3.24 -2.42
N PHE A 182 0.45 3.97 -1.69
CA PHE A 182 -0.89 4.32 -2.14
C PHE A 182 -1.16 5.79 -1.91
N TRP A 183 -2.02 6.37 -2.74
CA TRP A 183 -2.43 7.77 -2.62
C TRP A 183 -3.90 7.97 -2.96
N ALA A 184 -4.50 9.01 -2.38
CA ALA A 184 -5.84 9.48 -2.68
C ALA A 184 -5.79 11.00 -2.90
N GLU A 185 -6.27 11.46 -4.04
CA GLU A 185 -6.37 12.88 -4.40
C GLU A 185 -7.85 13.25 -4.56
N LEU A 186 -8.32 14.25 -3.82
CA LEU A 186 -9.71 14.69 -3.92
C LEU A 186 -10.00 15.13 -5.36
N ASN A 187 -11.04 14.55 -5.97
CA ASN A 187 -11.54 15.02 -7.24
C ASN A 187 -12.14 16.42 -7.07
N VAL A 188 -11.31 17.45 -7.24
CA VAL A 188 -11.79 18.82 -7.34
C VAL A 188 -12.45 18.94 -8.71
N GLY A 189 -13.66 18.37 -8.84
CA GLY A 189 -14.47 18.59 -10.04
C GLY A 189 -14.57 20.08 -10.26
N ASN A 190 -14.51 20.54 -11.51
CA ASN A 190 -14.68 21.91 -11.91
C ASN A 190 -15.93 22.50 -11.21
N ALA A 191 -15.75 23.05 -10.03
CA ALA A 191 -16.74 23.87 -9.39
C ALA A 191 -16.93 25.05 -10.33
N LYS A 192 -17.96 24.99 -11.18
CA LYS A 192 -18.42 26.16 -11.93
C LYS A 192 -18.70 27.21 -10.86
N VAL A 193 -17.79 28.15 -10.72
CA VAL A 193 -18.00 29.37 -9.96
C VAL A 193 -19.24 30.00 -10.58
N LYS A 194 -20.40 29.83 -9.93
CA LYS A 194 -21.58 30.65 -10.23
C LYS A 194 -21.15 32.09 -9.91
N LYS A 195 -20.76 32.82 -10.94
CA LYS A 195 -20.73 34.27 -10.84
C LYS A 195 -22.15 34.70 -10.46
N THR A 196 -22.33 35.07 -9.23
CA THR A 196 -23.51 35.87 -8.80
C THR A 196 -23.30 37.24 -9.39
N THR A 197 -24.08 37.57 -10.38
CA THR A 197 -24.29 38.93 -10.89
C THR A 197 -25.19 39.67 -9.94
#